data_7a7f232906d9f9a9d624b8742ed7bd1d
#
_entry.id   7a7f232906d9f9a9d624b8742ed7bd1d
#
_cell.length_a   1.000
_cell.length_b   1.000
_cell.length_c   1.000
_cell.angle_alpha   90.00
_cell.angle_beta   90.00
_cell.angle_gamma   90.00
#
_symmetry.space_group_name_H-M   'P 1'
#
loop_
_entity.id
_entity.type
_entity.pdbx_description
1 polymer ?
#
loop_
_entity_poly.entity_id
_entity_poly.type
_entity_poly.pdbx_seq_one_letter_code
_entity_poly.pdbx_strand_id
1 'polypeptide(L)'
;MTNARTVARAQTGTQGLDDILAGGLAPGHVYLLEGNPGTGKTTLALKFLLSGSERGEAGLYITLSESEDELRSGAASHGWTIDDKIEVFELVPPESRLDPDMQQSLLYSSDLELGETTKLIFEAIERVKPKRIVLDSLSEIRL
;
A
#
# COMPACT_ATOMS: atom_id res chain seq x y z
N MET A 1 33.53 13.45 20.13
CA MET A 1 32.75 12.23 19.90
C MET A 1 31.38 12.65 19.41
N THR A 2 31.15 12.54 18.14
CA THR A 2 29.84 12.77 17.55
C THR A 2 28.97 11.55 17.85
N ASN A 3 27.94 11.74 18.71
CA ASN A 3 26.85 10.79 18.82
C ASN A 3 26.18 10.72 17.45
N ALA A 4 26.54 9.75 16.63
CA ALA A 4 25.75 9.38 15.49
C ALA A 4 24.40 8.91 16.05
N ARG A 5 23.40 9.80 16.03
CA ARG A 5 22.02 9.40 16.28
C ARG A 5 21.72 8.29 15.29
N THR A 6 21.62 7.09 15.80
CA THR A 6 21.15 5.95 15.00
C THR A 6 19.73 6.29 14.57
N VAL A 7 19.58 6.77 13.34
CA VAL A 7 18.26 7.06 12.79
C VAL A 7 17.53 5.74 12.70
N ALA A 8 16.40 5.62 13.40
CA ALA A 8 15.56 4.43 13.34
C ALA A 8 15.17 4.17 11.87
N ARG A 9 15.38 2.94 11.40
CA ARG A 9 15.04 2.50 10.06
C ARG A 9 13.70 1.76 10.08
N ALA A 10 12.93 1.91 9.01
CA ALA A 10 11.75 1.10 8.80
C ALA A 10 12.16 -0.20 8.10
N GLN A 11 12.24 -1.29 8.86
CA GLN A 11 12.58 -2.60 8.30
C GLN A 11 11.52 -3.04 7.29
N THR A 12 11.94 -3.55 6.16
CA THR A 12 11.05 -4.09 5.14
C THR A 12 10.54 -5.49 5.49
N GLY A 13 11.22 -6.17 6.42
CA GLY A 13 10.97 -7.56 6.76
C GLY A 13 11.60 -8.55 5.79
N THR A 14 12.23 -8.05 4.73
CA THR A 14 13.01 -8.85 3.79
C THR A 14 14.49 -8.67 4.13
N GLN A 15 15.08 -9.67 4.76
CA GLN A 15 16.40 -9.56 5.36
C GLN A 15 17.48 -9.12 4.37
N GLY A 16 17.52 -9.71 3.18
CA GLY A 16 18.51 -9.33 2.18
C GLY A 16 18.40 -7.89 1.74
N LEU A 17 17.19 -7.37 1.64
CA LEU A 17 16.94 -5.96 1.33
C LEU A 17 17.33 -5.05 2.50
N ASP A 18 16.96 -5.42 3.71
CA ASP A 18 17.30 -4.65 4.91
C ASP A 18 18.82 -4.60 5.14
N ASP A 19 19.55 -5.67 4.80
CA ASP A 19 21.00 -5.68 4.86
C ASP A 19 21.61 -4.67 3.88
N ILE A 20 21.11 -4.61 2.66
CA ILE A 20 21.55 -3.64 1.63
C ILE A 20 21.21 -2.21 2.06
N LEU A 21 20.07 -2.01 2.70
CA LEU A 21 19.57 -0.71 3.15
C LEU A 21 20.10 -0.31 4.53
N ALA A 22 21.06 -1.04 5.08
CA ALA A 22 21.61 -0.79 6.40
C ALA A 22 20.54 -0.73 7.51
N GLY A 23 19.60 -1.66 7.47
CA GLY A 23 18.54 -1.84 8.47
C GLY A 23 17.13 -1.50 8.00
N GLY A 24 16.96 -1.00 6.80
CA GLY A 24 15.65 -0.71 6.22
C GLY A 24 15.54 0.65 5.56
N LEU A 25 14.32 1.06 5.27
CA LEU A 25 14.00 2.32 4.63
C LEU A 25 14.12 3.50 5.62
N ALA A 26 14.46 4.68 5.11
CA ALA A 26 14.40 5.90 5.89
C ALA A 26 12.93 6.29 6.13
N PRO A 27 12.51 6.51 7.38
CA PRO A 27 11.15 6.95 7.67
C PRO A 27 10.85 8.33 7.09
N GLY A 28 9.56 8.60 6.88
CA GLY A 28 9.09 9.90 6.39
C GLY A 28 9.35 10.16 4.92
N HIS A 29 9.62 9.12 4.14
CA HIS A 29 9.87 9.22 2.71
C HIS A 29 8.92 8.32 1.92
N VAL A 30 8.72 8.65 0.66
CA VAL A 30 7.96 7.84 -0.30
C VAL A 30 8.95 7.06 -1.17
N TYR A 31 8.69 5.77 -1.33
CA TYR A 31 9.51 4.87 -2.14
C TYR A 31 8.68 4.27 -3.26
N LEU A 32 9.21 4.27 -4.45
CA LEU A 32 8.62 3.59 -5.59
C LEU A 32 9.25 2.22 -5.77
N LEU A 33 8.40 1.19 -5.81
CA LEU A 33 8.80 -0.17 -6.12
C LEU A 33 8.35 -0.50 -7.55
N GLU A 34 9.30 -0.64 -8.46
CA GLU A 34 9.04 -0.98 -9.86
C GLU A 34 9.45 -2.40 -10.18
N GLY A 35 8.72 -3.01 -11.10
CA GLY A 35 9.05 -4.32 -11.63
C GLY A 35 7.97 -4.83 -12.59
N ASN A 36 8.32 -5.80 -13.40
CA ASN A 36 7.37 -6.47 -14.28
C ASN A 36 6.31 -7.23 -13.47
N PRO A 37 5.13 -7.50 -14.05
CA PRO A 37 4.14 -8.37 -13.41
C PRO A 37 4.76 -9.70 -12.97
N GLY A 38 4.41 -10.18 -11.78
CA GLY A 38 4.89 -11.45 -11.25
C GLY A 38 6.28 -11.44 -10.62
N THR A 39 6.88 -10.27 -10.42
CA THR A 39 8.23 -10.16 -9.80
C THR A 39 8.22 -10.15 -8.28
N GLY A 40 7.05 -10.13 -7.64
CA GLY A 40 6.91 -10.17 -6.19
C GLY A 40 6.72 -8.82 -5.52
N LYS A 41 6.27 -7.78 -6.24
CA LYS A 41 6.02 -6.45 -5.69
C LYS A 41 5.00 -6.48 -4.55
N THR A 42 3.85 -7.12 -4.77
CA THR A 42 2.80 -7.25 -3.76
C THR A 42 3.28 -8.02 -2.54
N THR A 43 4.03 -9.10 -2.74
CA THR A 43 4.63 -9.91 -1.67
C THR A 43 5.58 -9.08 -0.80
N LEU A 44 6.44 -8.29 -1.44
CA LEU A 44 7.37 -7.40 -0.74
C LEU A 44 6.63 -6.31 0.05
N ALA A 45 5.59 -5.74 -0.56
CA ALA A 45 4.76 -4.71 0.06
C ALA A 45 3.99 -5.24 1.28
N LEU A 46 3.41 -6.43 1.19
CA LEU A 46 2.76 -7.09 2.32
C LEU A 46 3.76 -7.34 3.46
N LYS A 47 4.93 -7.84 3.14
CA LYS A 47 5.98 -8.10 4.14
C LYS A 47 6.42 -6.82 4.85
N PHE A 48 6.49 -5.72 4.13
CA PHE A 48 6.77 -4.40 4.70
C PHE A 48 5.74 -3.98 5.77
N LEU A 49 4.44 -4.16 5.49
CA LEU A 49 3.38 -3.86 6.46
C LEU A 49 3.39 -4.84 7.63
N LEU A 50 3.58 -6.13 7.38
CA LEU A 50 3.68 -7.16 8.43
C LEU A 50 4.85 -6.90 9.37
N SER A 51 5.99 -6.50 8.84
CA SER A 51 7.16 -6.10 9.64
C SER A 51 6.85 -4.92 10.58
N GLY A 52 6.05 -3.97 10.12
CA GLY A 52 5.56 -2.88 10.97
C GLY A 52 4.58 -3.36 12.04
N SER A 53 3.65 -4.23 11.67
CA SER A 53 2.67 -4.80 12.59
C SER A 53 3.32 -5.56 13.74
N GLU A 54 4.37 -6.33 13.49
CA GLU A 54 5.16 -7.02 14.51
C GLU A 54 5.76 -6.06 15.55
N ARG A 55 5.91 -4.79 15.19
CA ARG A 55 6.42 -3.73 16.06
C ARG A 55 5.32 -2.85 16.66
N GLY A 56 4.06 -3.21 16.45
CA GLY A 56 2.92 -2.43 16.92
C GLY A 56 2.56 -1.24 16.04
N GLU A 57 3.11 -1.15 14.84
CA GLU A 57 2.82 -0.07 13.90
C GLU A 57 1.58 -0.40 13.06
N ALA A 58 0.61 0.52 13.06
CA ALA A 58 -0.57 0.40 12.20
C ALA A 58 -0.18 0.52 10.72
N GLY A 59 -0.74 -0.33 9.89
CA GLY A 59 -0.52 -0.35 8.45
C GLY A 59 -1.80 -0.15 7.65
N LEU A 60 -1.66 0.44 6.47
CA LEU A 60 -2.74 0.62 5.52
C LEU A 60 -2.28 0.12 4.14
N TYR A 61 -2.99 -0.87 3.62
CA TYR A 61 -2.80 -1.36 2.25
C TYR A 61 -3.93 -0.83 1.38
N ILE A 62 -3.61 0.08 0.48
CA ILE A 62 -4.57 0.61 -0.50
C ILE A 62 -4.37 -0.17 -1.80
N THR A 63 -5.38 -0.93 -2.18
CA THR A 63 -5.36 -1.72 -3.41
C THR A 63 -6.32 -1.15 -4.45
N LEU A 64 -5.84 -1.02 -5.67
CA LEU A 64 -6.62 -0.58 -6.82
C LEU A 64 -6.96 -1.72 -7.78
N SER A 65 -6.42 -2.91 -7.55
CA SER A 65 -6.56 -4.04 -8.47
C SER A 65 -7.04 -5.33 -7.81
N GLU A 66 -6.46 -5.70 -6.69
CA GLU A 66 -6.79 -6.95 -5.99
C GLU A 66 -7.81 -6.71 -4.88
N SER A 67 -8.65 -7.70 -4.63
CA SER A 67 -9.55 -7.67 -3.48
C SER A 67 -8.81 -8.00 -2.18
N GLU A 68 -9.42 -7.66 -1.06
CA GLU A 68 -8.90 -8.03 0.27
C GLU A 68 -8.76 -9.54 0.41
N ASP A 69 -9.73 -10.31 -0.10
CA ASP A 69 -9.69 -11.78 -0.04
C ASP A 69 -8.53 -12.35 -0.85
N GLU A 70 -8.24 -11.77 -2.02
CA GLU A 70 -7.09 -12.16 -2.84
C GLU A 70 -5.76 -11.86 -2.13
N LEU A 71 -5.66 -10.69 -1.50
CA LEU A 71 -4.47 -10.32 -0.71
C LEU A 71 -4.28 -11.23 0.50
N ARG A 72 -5.36 -11.56 1.21
CA ARG A 72 -5.31 -12.49 2.35
C ARG A 72 -4.93 -13.90 1.91
N SER A 73 -5.46 -14.37 0.80
CA SER A 73 -5.10 -15.67 0.22
C SER A 73 -3.64 -15.70 -0.20
N GLY A 74 -3.15 -14.63 -0.83
CA GLY A 74 -1.75 -14.50 -1.19
C GLY A 74 -0.82 -14.51 0.02
N ALA A 75 -1.16 -13.79 1.08
CA ALA A 75 -0.42 -13.80 2.33
C ALA A 75 -0.39 -15.21 2.95
N ALA A 76 -1.55 -15.89 2.99
CA ALA A 76 -1.66 -17.24 3.53
C ALA A 76 -0.80 -18.25 2.77
N SER A 77 -0.63 -18.10 1.47
CA SER A 77 0.25 -18.96 0.66
C SER A 77 1.73 -18.87 1.08
N HIS A 78 2.11 -17.79 1.71
CA HIS A 78 3.45 -17.59 2.30
C HIS A 78 3.50 -17.93 3.80
N GLY A 79 2.40 -18.41 4.37
CA GLY A 79 2.30 -18.67 5.81
C GLY A 79 2.11 -17.39 6.64
N TRP A 80 1.69 -16.30 6.02
CA TRP A 80 1.46 -15.03 6.69
C TRP A 80 -0.02 -14.78 6.95
N THR A 81 -0.30 -14.06 8.02
CA THR A 81 -1.65 -13.59 8.35
C THR A 81 -1.65 -12.07 8.41
N ILE A 82 -2.54 -11.45 7.65
CA ILE A 82 -2.79 -10.02 7.76
C ILE A 82 -3.62 -9.80 9.02
N ASP A 83 -3.01 -9.24 10.06
CA ASP A 83 -3.66 -9.04 11.35
C ASP A 83 -4.51 -7.74 11.38
N ASP A 84 -5.16 -7.51 12.52
CA ASP A 84 -6.07 -6.38 12.73
C ASP A 84 -5.38 -5.01 12.82
N LYS A 85 -4.05 -4.98 12.89
CA LYS A 85 -3.28 -3.72 12.81
C LYS A 85 -3.09 -3.23 11.38
N ILE A 86 -3.36 -4.08 10.41
CA ILE A 86 -3.27 -3.75 8.99
C ILE A 86 -4.67 -3.70 8.40
N GLU A 87 -5.08 -2.53 7.94
CA GLU A 87 -6.31 -2.37 7.19
C GLU A 87 -6.04 -2.49 5.70
N VAL A 88 -6.86 -3.26 5.02
CA VAL A 88 -6.90 -3.32 3.56
C VAL A 88 -8.05 -2.45 3.09
N PHE A 89 -7.73 -1.44 2.31
CA PHE A 89 -8.71 -0.54 1.71
C PHE A 89 -8.78 -0.79 0.21
N GLU A 90 -9.91 -1.35 -0.23
CA GLU A 90 -10.18 -1.56 -1.64
C GLU A 90 -10.66 -0.26 -2.27
N LEU A 91 -9.78 0.35 -3.04
CA LEU A 91 -10.13 1.52 -3.82
C LEU A 91 -10.62 1.05 -5.18
N VAL A 92 -11.90 0.74 -5.25
CA VAL A 92 -12.53 0.28 -6.49
C VAL A 92 -12.74 1.48 -7.41
N PRO A 93 -12.26 1.44 -8.66
CA PRO A 93 -12.50 2.52 -9.61
C PRO A 93 -13.99 2.84 -9.72
N PRO A 94 -14.37 4.11 -9.86
CA PRO A 94 -15.77 4.52 -9.99
C PRO A 94 -16.53 3.76 -11.08
N GLU A 95 -15.85 3.37 -12.14
CA GLU A 95 -16.38 2.59 -13.26
C GLU A 95 -17.00 1.26 -12.85
N SER A 96 -16.51 0.61 -11.80
CA SER A 96 -17.05 -0.66 -11.31
C SER A 96 -18.16 -0.51 -10.28
N ARG A 97 -18.39 0.71 -9.77
CA ARG A 97 -19.46 1.05 -8.83
C ARG A 97 -20.71 1.58 -9.51
N LEU A 98 -20.65 1.82 -10.82
CA LEU A 98 -21.69 2.49 -11.58
C LEU A 98 -22.57 1.50 -12.30
N ASP A 99 -23.89 1.76 -12.22
CA ASP A 99 -24.88 1.15 -13.09
C ASP A 99 -24.48 1.39 -14.55
N PRO A 100 -24.59 0.40 -15.46
CA PRO A 100 -24.24 0.57 -16.88
C PRO A 100 -24.89 1.78 -17.56
N ASP A 101 -26.06 2.20 -17.10
CA ASP A 101 -26.78 3.36 -17.62
C ASP A 101 -26.12 4.71 -17.21
N MET A 102 -25.29 4.72 -16.16
CA MET A 102 -24.57 5.91 -15.72
C MET A 102 -23.19 6.04 -16.40
N GLN A 103 -22.67 4.98 -16.99
CA GLN A 103 -21.38 5.00 -17.67
C GLN A 103 -21.37 5.92 -18.91
N GLN A 104 -22.53 6.14 -19.54
CA GLN A 104 -22.65 7.00 -20.74
C GLN A 104 -22.64 8.50 -20.42
N SER A 105 -23.00 8.88 -19.19
CA SER A 105 -22.96 10.30 -18.78
C SER A 105 -21.61 10.71 -18.18
N LEU A 106 -20.69 9.78 -18.07
CA LEU A 106 -19.43 9.92 -17.36
C LEU A 106 -18.23 10.02 -18.32
N LEU A 107 -18.30 10.93 -19.26
CA LEU A 107 -17.10 11.48 -19.86
C LEU A 107 -16.42 12.38 -18.81
N TYR A 108 -16.04 11.76 -17.68
CA TYR A 108 -15.31 12.49 -16.65
C TYR A 108 -13.94 12.86 -17.18
N SER A 109 -13.58 14.11 -16.96
CA SER A 109 -12.20 14.50 -17.07
C SER A 109 -11.37 13.63 -16.09
N SER A 110 -10.25 13.14 -16.53
CA SER A 110 -9.28 12.40 -15.70
C SER A 110 -8.96 13.13 -14.39
N ASP A 111 -9.06 14.44 -14.37
CA ASP A 111 -8.85 15.31 -13.21
C ASP A 111 -9.88 15.10 -12.10
N LEU A 112 -11.15 14.84 -12.44
CA LEU A 112 -12.22 14.61 -11.46
C LEU A 112 -12.06 13.24 -10.79
N GLU A 113 -11.70 12.21 -11.55
CA GLU A 113 -11.43 10.87 -11.04
C GLU A 113 -10.22 10.87 -10.10
N LEU A 114 -9.16 11.57 -10.47
CA LEU A 114 -7.99 11.72 -9.62
C LEU A 114 -8.30 12.47 -8.33
N GLY A 115 -9.10 13.52 -8.40
CA GLY A 115 -9.54 14.29 -7.23
C GLY A 115 -10.34 13.46 -6.24
N GLU A 116 -11.29 12.66 -6.71
CA GLU A 116 -12.09 11.76 -5.86
C GLU A 116 -11.24 10.62 -5.28
N THR A 117 -10.39 10.02 -6.08
CA THR A 117 -9.46 8.99 -5.65
C THR A 117 -8.54 9.50 -4.53
N THR A 118 -7.97 10.68 -4.72
CA THR A 118 -7.11 11.34 -3.74
C THR A 118 -7.86 11.61 -2.44
N LYS A 119 -9.10 12.09 -2.53
CA LYS A 119 -9.96 12.33 -1.37
C LYS A 119 -10.19 11.06 -0.55
N LEU A 120 -10.54 9.95 -1.21
CA LEU A 120 -10.77 8.66 -0.56
C LEU A 120 -9.50 8.14 0.13
N ILE A 121 -8.36 8.31 -0.50
CA ILE A 121 -7.06 7.94 0.09
C ILE A 121 -6.79 8.75 1.36
N PHE A 122 -6.97 10.07 1.32
CA PHE A 122 -6.78 10.93 2.49
C PHE A 122 -7.76 10.59 3.62
N GLU A 123 -9.01 10.32 3.31
CA GLU A 123 -10.01 9.90 4.31
C GLU A 123 -9.59 8.59 5.00
N ALA A 124 -9.08 7.61 4.24
CA ALA A 124 -8.59 6.37 4.79
C ALA A 124 -7.37 6.59 5.70
N ILE A 125 -6.44 7.44 5.29
CA ILE A 125 -5.25 7.78 6.08
C ILE A 125 -5.64 8.47 7.40
N GLU A 126 -6.57 9.42 7.35
CA GLU A 126 -7.04 10.12 8.55
C GLU A 126 -7.77 9.18 9.52
N ARG A 127 -8.52 8.22 9.00
CA ARG A 127 -9.25 7.24 9.81
C ARG A 127 -8.32 6.22 10.47
N VAL A 128 -7.39 5.67 9.70
CA VAL A 128 -6.49 4.60 10.16
C VAL A 128 -5.29 5.14 10.94
N LYS A 129 -4.80 6.32 10.57
CA LYS A 129 -3.56 6.92 11.09
C LYS A 129 -2.38 5.95 11.04
N PRO A 130 -2.08 5.39 9.86
CA PRO A 130 -1.07 4.37 9.73
C PRO A 130 0.33 4.94 9.90
N LYS A 131 1.24 4.10 10.37
CA LYS A 131 2.68 4.36 10.35
C LYS A 131 3.32 3.93 9.05
N ARG A 132 2.70 2.95 8.36
CA ARG A 132 3.16 2.43 7.07
C ARG A 132 2.00 2.36 6.10
N ILE A 133 2.24 2.79 4.87
CA ILE A 133 1.22 2.79 3.81
C ILE A 133 1.82 2.09 2.59
N VAL A 134 1.00 1.26 1.96
CA VAL A 134 1.26 0.69 0.63
C VAL A 134 0.15 1.14 -0.31
N LEU A 135 0.52 1.62 -1.47
CA LEU A 135 -0.41 1.91 -2.57
C LEU A 135 -0.06 0.99 -3.75
N ASP A 136 -0.94 0.06 -4.07
CA ASP A 136 -0.75 -0.93 -5.12
C ASP A 136 -1.95 -0.92 -6.09
N SER A 137 -1.83 -0.41 -7.28
CA SER A 137 -0.61 0.18 -7.82
C SER A 137 -0.90 1.49 -8.53
N LEU A 138 0.14 2.31 -8.66
CA LEU A 138 0.06 3.61 -9.35
C LEU A 138 -0.32 3.46 -10.83
N SER A 139 0.00 2.34 -11.44
CA SER A 139 -0.35 2.06 -12.84
C SER A 139 -1.86 2.01 -13.10
N GLU A 140 -2.66 1.79 -12.06
CA GLU A 140 -4.13 1.80 -12.15
C GLU A 140 -4.71 3.21 -12.02
N ILE A 141 -3.92 4.17 -11.55
CA ILE A 141 -4.33 5.57 -11.49
C ILE A 141 -4.10 6.19 -12.87
N ARG A 142 -5.17 6.50 -13.55
CA ARG A 142 -5.11 7.22 -14.83
C ARG A 142 -4.96 8.72 -14.55
N LEU A 143 -3.89 9.25 -15.06
CA LEU A 143 -3.63 10.69 -15.08
C LEU A 143 -4.31 11.33 -16.30
#